data_7ed16439e5a2ca19f7ee5bc52347c2f2
#
_entry.id   7ed16439e5a2ca19f7ee5bc52347c2f2
#
_cell.length_a   1.000
_cell.length_b   1.000
_cell.length_c   1.000
_cell.angle_alpha   90.00
_cell.angle_beta   90.00
_cell.angle_gamma   90.00
#
_symmetry.space_group_name_H-M   'P 1'
#
loop_
_entity.id
_entity.type
_entity.pdbx_description
1 polymer ?
#
loop_
_entity_poly.entity_id
_entity_poly.type
_entity_poly.pdbx_seq_one_letter_code
_entity_poly.pdbx_strand_id
1 'polypeptide(L)'
;MQPTHSKQALTCRTLIGCGIFICALLALSACSTFSSKSNASKVAQFKQDTTVGTEDVSIAAVGLVGVPYVYGGNTPKGGFDCSGLIVYVYNKSAGIRLPRTIQLMSARGRSIENQPPAPGDLVFFNTTGEKYSHAGIYVGQGRFVHAPSAGGTVRLEQIESPYWAARFTEARRLAPQ
;
A
#
# COMPACT_ATOMS: atom_id res chain seq x y z
N MET A 1 4.62 21.90 -59.54
CA MET A 1 3.85 23.09 -59.88
C MET A 1 3.65 23.93 -58.61
N GLN A 2 4.52 24.87 -58.42
CA GLN A 2 4.26 26.11 -57.66
C GLN A 2 3.51 27.05 -58.62
N PRO A 3 2.93 28.19 -58.22
CA PRO A 3 3.35 29.18 -57.23
C PRO A 3 2.14 29.79 -56.48
N THR A 4 2.11 30.82 -55.64
CA THR A 4 2.94 32.00 -55.37
C THR A 4 2.20 32.87 -54.32
N HIS A 5 3.01 33.54 -53.51
CA HIS A 5 2.89 34.94 -53.04
C HIS A 5 1.56 35.51 -52.49
N SER A 6 1.58 36.15 -51.33
CA SER A 6 1.93 37.56 -51.23
C SER A 6 2.05 38.05 -49.78
N LYS A 7 3.16 38.68 -49.55
CA LYS A 7 3.47 39.66 -48.51
C LYS A 7 2.50 40.83 -48.50
N GLN A 8 2.26 41.46 -47.38
CA GLN A 8 2.42 42.89 -47.21
C GLN A 8 2.45 43.30 -45.74
N ALA A 9 3.54 43.90 -45.45
CA ALA A 9 3.86 44.77 -44.34
C ALA A 9 3.26 46.18 -44.60
N LEU A 10 3.07 46.94 -43.59
CA LEU A 10 3.48 48.38 -43.49
C LEU A 10 2.91 49.01 -42.25
N THR A 11 3.75 49.40 -41.40
CA THR A 11 4.26 50.72 -40.92
C THR A 11 3.28 51.57 -40.11
N CYS A 12 3.70 51.81 -38.90
CA CYS A 12 4.33 53.02 -38.35
C CYS A 12 3.46 54.23 -38.15
N ARG A 13 3.35 54.74 -36.93
CA ARG A 13 3.76 56.10 -36.52
C ARG A 13 3.23 56.45 -35.12
N THR A 14 4.15 56.53 -34.21
CA THR A 14 4.52 57.63 -33.33
C THR A 14 3.52 58.79 -33.14
N LEU A 15 3.26 59.15 -31.88
CA LEU A 15 3.31 60.51 -31.29
C LEU A 15 3.07 60.39 -29.78
N ILE A 16 4.08 60.56 -28.97
CA ILE A 16 4.46 61.67 -28.08
C ILE A 16 3.29 62.39 -27.40
N GLY A 17 3.16 62.23 -26.14
CA GLY A 17 2.32 63.03 -25.26
C GLY A 17 2.83 62.94 -23.82
N CYS A 18 3.69 63.85 -23.48
CA CYS A 18 4.26 64.13 -22.17
C CYS A 18 3.12 64.60 -21.22
N GLY A 19 3.07 64.06 -20.02
CA GLY A 19 2.16 64.53 -18.99
C GLY A 19 2.63 64.03 -17.63
N ILE A 20 3.51 64.81 -17.03
CA ILE A 20 3.97 64.70 -15.64
C ILE A 20 2.76 65.03 -14.74
N PHE A 21 2.40 64.08 -13.87
CA PHE A 21 1.71 64.43 -12.62
C PHE A 21 2.25 63.53 -11.52
N ILE A 22 3.01 64.16 -10.67
CA ILE A 22 3.43 63.70 -9.35
C ILE A 22 2.21 63.78 -8.44
N CYS A 23 1.80 62.72 -7.82
CA CYS A 23 1.12 62.78 -6.52
C CYS A 23 1.22 61.45 -5.75
N ALA A 24 1.98 61.60 -4.70
CA ALA A 24 1.78 61.07 -3.35
C ALA A 24 1.59 59.58 -3.11
N LEU A 25 2.60 59.03 -2.52
CA LEU A 25 2.65 57.99 -1.50
C LEU A 25 1.36 57.81 -0.69
N LEU A 26 0.83 56.58 -0.69
CA LEU A 26 0.33 56.00 0.54
C LEU A 26 0.50 54.47 0.41
N ALA A 27 1.46 53.97 1.13
CA ALA A 27 1.69 52.58 1.38
C ALA A 27 0.51 52.01 2.21
N LEU A 28 -0.19 51.02 1.68
CA LEU A 28 -0.94 50.07 2.48
C LEU A 28 -0.48 48.68 2.06
N SER A 29 0.51 48.20 2.81
CA SER A 29 0.90 46.80 2.89
C SER A 29 -0.24 46.01 3.54
N ALA A 30 -1.15 45.51 2.75
CA ALA A 30 -2.06 44.47 3.16
C ALA A 30 -1.32 43.13 3.03
N CYS A 31 -0.57 42.75 4.07
CA CYS A 31 -0.20 41.35 4.32
C CYS A 31 -1.48 40.56 4.57
N SER A 32 -2.07 40.03 3.52
CA SER A 32 -3.01 38.92 3.64
C SER A 32 -2.22 37.70 4.10
N THR A 33 -2.17 37.50 5.40
CA THR A 33 -1.82 36.22 5.99
C THR A 33 -2.86 35.19 5.55
N PHE A 34 -2.58 34.53 4.43
CA PHE A 34 -3.34 33.36 4.00
C PHE A 34 -3.10 32.28 5.04
N SER A 35 -4.03 32.16 5.98
CA SER A 35 -4.01 31.14 7.02
C SER A 35 -4.23 29.76 6.38
N SER A 36 -3.15 29.14 5.92
CA SER A 36 -3.14 27.75 5.44
C SER A 36 -3.19 26.76 6.62
N LYS A 37 -4.16 26.92 7.53
CA LYS A 37 -4.29 26.08 8.71
C LYS A 37 -5.22 24.87 8.55
N SER A 38 -5.93 24.71 7.40
CA SER A 38 -6.95 23.66 7.28
C SER A 38 -6.49 22.37 6.57
N ASN A 39 -5.38 22.38 5.82
CA ASN A 39 -4.95 21.20 5.07
C ASN A 39 -3.90 20.36 5.79
N ALA A 40 -3.09 20.96 6.67
CA ALA A 40 -2.07 20.20 7.41
C ALA A 40 -2.70 19.26 8.47
N SER A 41 -3.79 19.67 9.13
CA SER A 41 -4.46 18.80 10.10
C SER A 41 -5.23 17.65 9.45
N LYS A 42 -5.81 17.84 8.25
CA LYS A 42 -6.45 16.74 7.50
C LYS A 42 -5.44 15.73 6.96
N VAL A 43 -4.27 16.20 6.51
CA VAL A 43 -3.19 15.30 6.04
C VAL A 43 -2.55 14.55 7.21
N ALA A 44 -2.41 15.19 8.37
CA ALA A 44 -1.93 14.52 9.59
C ALA A 44 -2.95 13.50 10.13
N GLN A 45 -4.24 13.80 10.05
CA GLN A 45 -5.31 12.89 10.47
C GLN A 45 -5.48 11.72 9.50
N PHE A 46 -5.25 11.93 8.19
CA PHE A 46 -5.21 10.83 7.21
C PHE A 46 -4.01 9.90 7.41
N LYS A 47 -2.89 10.43 7.92
CA LYS A 47 -1.71 9.63 8.30
C LYS A 47 -1.90 8.84 9.60
N GLN A 48 -2.81 9.25 10.48
CA GLN A 48 -3.09 8.53 11.74
C GLN A 48 -4.14 7.42 11.60
N ASP A 49 -4.97 7.44 10.54
CA ASP A 49 -5.94 6.38 10.26
C ASP A 49 -5.38 5.29 9.32
N THR A 50 -4.14 5.46 8.85
CA THR A 50 -3.40 4.47 8.07
C THR A 50 -2.67 3.56 9.06
N THR A 51 -3.34 2.53 9.56
CA THR A 51 -2.79 1.19 9.89
C THR A 51 -1.27 1.16 10.17
N VAL A 52 -0.81 1.92 11.18
CA VAL A 52 0.49 1.69 11.80
C VAL A 52 0.49 0.24 12.29
N GLY A 53 1.12 -0.66 11.55
CA GLY A 53 1.19 -2.08 11.87
C GLY A 53 0.99 -3.02 10.69
N THR A 54 0.16 -2.69 9.69
CA THR A 54 -0.06 -3.60 8.55
C THR A 54 0.98 -3.44 7.45
N GLU A 55 1.50 -2.24 7.22
CA GLU A 55 2.66 -2.04 6.34
C GLU A 55 3.90 -2.72 6.91
N ASP A 56 4.14 -2.58 8.22
CA ASP A 56 5.25 -3.25 8.92
C ASP A 56 5.14 -4.78 8.82
N VAL A 57 3.92 -5.32 8.89
CA VAL A 57 3.65 -6.76 8.70
C VAL A 57 4.08 -7.21 7.31
N SER A 58 3.71 -6.47 6.26
CA SER A 58 4.05 -6.82 4.89
C SER A 58 5.55 -6.74 4.62
N ILE A 59 6.23 -5.72 5.11
CA ILE A 59 7.68 -5.54 4.99
C ILE A 59 8.42 -6.66 5.71
N ALA A 60 8.00 -6.98 6.94
CA ALA A 60 8.60 -8.06 7.71
C ALA A 60 8.41 -9.43 7.05
N ALA A 61 7.23 -9.68 6.44
CA ALA A 61 6.99 -10.90 5.69
C ALA A 61 7.93 -11.04 4.49
N VAL A 62 8.11 -9.97 3.72
CA VAL A 62 9.05 -9.95 2.58
C VAL A 62 10.49 -10.20 3.03
N GLY A 63 10.90 -9.64 4.17
CA GLY A 63 12.23 -9.85 4.76
C GLY A 63 12.54 -11.30 5.16
N LEU A 64 11.53 -12.18 5.20
CA LEU A 64 11.70 -13.61 5.53
C LEU A 64 11.72 -14.52 4.30
N VAL A 65 11.60 -13.97 3.09
CA VAL A 65 11.71 -14.75 1.86
C VAL A 65 13.06 -15.45 1.79
N GLY A 66 13.05 -16.75 1.46
CA GLY A 66 14.23 -17.60 1.43
C GLY A 66 14.44 -18.43 2.71
N VAL A 67 13.76 -18.12 3.82
CA VAL A 67 13.83 -18.96 5.04
C VAL A 67 13.24 -20.34 4.76
N PRO A 68 13.91 -21.46 5.13
CA PRO A 68 13.43 -22.80 4.88
C PRO A 68 12.05 -23.08 5.48
N TYR A 69 11.25 -23.88 4.76
CA TYR A 69 10.06 -24.49 5.34
C TYR A 69 10.45 -25.60 6.31
N VAL A 70 9.89 -25.53 7.52
CA VAL A 70 10.00 -26.59 8.52
C VAL A 70 8.63 -26.80 9.15
N TYR A 71 8.12 -28.02 9.12
CA TYR A 71 6.83 -28.34 9.76
C TYR A 71 6.88 -28.02 11.26
N GLY A 72 5.90 -27.25 11.75
CA GLY A 72 5.88 -26.74 13.13
C GLY A 72 6.86 -25.58 13.39
N GLY A 73 7.66 -25.18 12.41
CA GLY A 73 8.61 -24.08 12.51
C GLY A 73 7.92 -22.74 12.72
N ASN A 74 8.55 -21.84 13.52
CA ASN A 74 7.98 -20.56 13.91
C ASN A 74 9.03 -19.47 14.17
N THR A 75 10.27 -19.67 13.71
CA THR A 75 11.38 -18.71 13.87
C THR A 75 12.22 -18.64 12.60
N PRO A 76 12.89 -17.51 12.32
CA PRO A 76 13.79 -17.40 11.17
C PRO A 76 14.92 -18.43 11.17
N LYS A 77 15.47 -18.76 12.34
CA LYS A 77 16.56 -19.72 12.48
C LYS A 77 16.08 -21.17 12.38
N GLY A 78 14.89 -21.46 12.89
CA GLY A 78 14.31 -22.81 12.92
C GLY A 78 13.44 -23.15 11.73
N GLY A 79 13.25 -22.21 10.80
CA GLY A 79 12.31 -22.34 9.67
C GLY A 79 10.88 -22.01 10.05
N PHE A 80 10.01 -22.05 9.04
CA PHE A 80 8.59 -21.74 9.19
C PHE A 80 7.70 -22.77 8.50
N ASP A 81 6.56 -23.10 9.12
CA ASP A 81 5.38 -23.54 8.38
C ASP A 81 4.47 -22.33 8.07
N CYS A 82 3.38 -22.54 7.31
CA CYS A 82 2.50 -21.46 6.88
C CYS A 82 1.92 -20.65 8.05
N SER A 83 1.44 -21.31 9.10
CA SER A 83 0.87 -20.65 10.27
C SER A 83 1.94 -20.04 11.18
N GLY A 84 3.12 -20.67 11.29
CA GLY A 84 4.24 -20.16 12.08
C GLY A 84 4.82 -18.87 11.54
N LEU A 85 4.95 -18.76 10.22
CA LEU A 85 5.33 -17.52 9.55
C LEU A 85 4.36 -16.39 9.93
N ILE A 86 3.06 -16.62 9.79
CA ILE A 86 2.04 -15.62 10.08
C ILE A 86 2.08 -15.19 11.55
N VAL A 87 2.07 -16.16 12.48
CA VAL A 87 2.16 -15.88 13.92
C VAL A 87 3.39 -15.06 14.27
N TYR A 88 4.54 -15.45 13.73
CA TYR A 88 5.80 -14.76 13.98
C TYR A 88 5.76 -13.31 13.49
N VAL A 89 5.36 -13.10 12.24
CA VAL A 89 5.33 -11.77 11.62
C VAL A 89 4.37 -10.85 12.35
N TYR A 90 3.12 -11.25 12.57
CA TYR A 90 2.14 -10.40 13.25
C TYR A 90 2.50 -10.09 14.69
N ASN A 91 3.06 -11.06 15.40
CA ASN A 91 3.51 -10.82 16.79
C ASN A 91 4.65 -9.80 16.83
N LYS A 92 5.64 -9.93 15.93
CA LYS A 92 6.84 -9.07 15.94
C LYS A 92 6.60 -7.68 15.40
N SER A 93 5.75 -7.55 14.35
CA SER A 93 5.58 -6.28 13.64
C SER A 93 4.35 -5.49 14.12
N ALA A 94 3.34 -6.15 14.64
CA ALA A 94 2.09 -5.51 15.06
C ALA A 94 1.66 -5.80 16.51
N GLY A 95 2.42 -6.63 17.24
CA GLY A 95 2.04 -7.05 18.59
C GLY A 95 0.79 -7.94 18.65
N ILE A 96 0.28 -8.41 17.51
CA ILE A 96 -0.94 -9.19 17.41
C ILE A 96 -0.63 -10.67 17.67
N ARG A 97 -1.28 -11.24 18.67
CA ARG A 97 -1.19 -12.67 18.95
C ARG A 97 -2.26 -13.45 18.19
N LEU A 98 -1.83 -14.34 17.32
CA LEU A 98 -2.69 -15.20 16.51
C LEU A 98 -2.67 -16.64 17.00
N PRO A 99 -3.77 -17.40 16.81
CA PRO A 99 -3.79 -18.82 17.04
C PRO A 99 -2.87 -19.55 16.05
N ARG A 100 -2.46 -20.79 16.37
CA ARG A 100 -1.45 -21.53 15.62
C ARG A 100 -2.00 -22.33 14.43
N THR A 101 -3.31 -22.35 14.22
CA THR A 101 -3.95 -23.03 13.09
C THR A 101 -4.61 -22.06 12.13
N ILE A 102 -4.55 -22.35 10.83
CA ILE A 102 -5.12 -21.51 9.79
C ILE A 102 -6.65 -21.36 9.96
N GLN A 103 -7.35 -22.45 10.35
CA GLN A 103 -8.79 -22.43 10.62
C GLN A 103 -9.15 -21.45 11.74
N LEU A 104 -8.41 -21.42 12.84
CA LEU A 104 -8.64 -20.47 13.93
C LEU A 104 -8.24 -19.03 13.53
N MET A 105 -7.23 -18.87 12.69
CA MET A 105 -6.88 -17.55 12.13
C MET A 105 -7.99 -17.01 11.24
N SER A 106 -8.67 -17.86 10.45
CA SER A 106 -9.78 -17.43 9.58
C SER A 106 -10.99 -16.91 10.35
N ALA A 107 -11.10 -17.22 11.63
CA ALA A 107 -12.11 -16.63 12.51
C ALA A 107 -11.69 -15.28 13.12
N ARG A 108 -10.48 -14.79 12.84
CA ARG A 108 -9.97 -13.52 13.39
C ARG A 108 -10.09 -12.40 12.36
N GLY A 109 -10.28 -11.20 12.84
CA GLY A 109 -10.41 -10.02 11.99
C GLY A 109 -11.73 -9.96 11.20
N ARG A 110 -11.83 -9.00 10.31
CA ARG A 110 -13.00 -8.80 9.45
C ARG A 110 -12.74 -9.31 8.03
N SER A 111 -13.74 -9.92 7.41
CA SER A 111 -13.71 -10.23 5.97
C SER A 111 -13.67 -8.95 5.14
N ILE A 112 -12.96 -8.98 4.02
CA ILE A 112 -12.82 -7.86 3.09
C ILE A 112 -13.34 -8.19 1.68
N GLU A 113 -14.43 -8.96 1.60
CA GLU A 113 -15.01 -9.50 0.35
C GLU A 113 -15.26 -8.45 -0.75
N ASN A 114 -15.60 -7.22 -0.38
CA ASN A 114 -15.94 -6.14 -1.30
C ASN A 114 -14.83 -5.10 -1.48
N GLN A 115 -13.62 -5.39 -1.05
CA GLN A 115 -12.47 -4.48 -1.14
C GLN A 115 -11.23 -5.25 -1.60
N PRO A 116 -10.34 -4.63 -2.38
CA PRO A 116 -9.05 -5.24 -2.65
C PRO A 116 -8.26 -5.40 -1.34
N PRO A 117 -7.49 -6.50 -1.19
CA PRO A 117 -6.59 -6.65 -0.08
C PRO A 117 -5.58 -5.49 0.00
N ALA A 118 -5.25 -5.07 1.21
CA ALA A 118 -4.17 -4.12 1.47
C ALA A 118 -2.94 -4.86 2.05
N PRO A 119 -1.72 -4.31 1.88
CA PRO A 119 -0.52 -4.89 2.48
C PRO A 119 -0.73 -5.19 3.97
N GLY A 120 -0.35 -6.40 4.41
CA GLY A 120 -0.58 -6.89 5.75
C GLY A 120 -1.91 -7.64 5.96
N ASP A 121 -2.80 -7.72 4.99
CA ASP A 121 -3.99 -8.58 5.12
C ASP A 121 -3.61 -10.07 5.01
N LEU A 122 -4.38 -10.94 5.67
CA LEU A 122 -4.28 -12.39 5.48
C LEU A 122 -5.08 -12.83 4.25
N VAL A 123 -4.47 -13.67 3.44
CA VAL A 123 -5.12 -14.34 2.30
C VAL A 123 -5.17 -15.84 2.56
N PHE A 124 -6.35 -16.44 2.34
CA PHE A 124 -6.63 -17.84 2.65
C PHE A 124 -6.91 -18.65 1.39
N PHE A 125 -6.48 -19.92 1.42
CA PHE A 125 -6.59 -20.83 0.29
C PHE A 125 -7.05 -22.22 0.71
N ASN A 126 -7.71 -22.92 -0.23
CA ASN A 126 -8.02 -24.34 -0.14
C ASN A 126 -7.00 -25.14 -0.96
N THR A 127 -5.99 -25.68 -0.32
CA THR A 127 -4.92 -26.45 -0.99
C THR A 127 -5.04 -27.96 -0.80
N THR A 128 -5.90 -28.42 0.13
CA THR A 128 -6.03 -29.85 0.48
C THR A 128 -7.47 -30.36 0.45
N GLY A 129 -8.42 -29.55 -0.04
CA GLY A 129 -9.86 -29.82 0.05
C GLY A 129 -10.54 -29.11 1.23
N GLU A 130 -9.78 -28.70 2.24
CA GLU A 130 -10.29 -27.96 3.38
C GLU A 130 -10.25 -26.45 3.11
N LYS A 131 -11.34 -25.74 3.38
CA LYS A 131 -11.54 -24.33 3.03
C LYS A 131 -10.41 -23.41 3.51
N TYR A 132 -9.82 -23.67 4.66
CA TYR A 132 -8.75 -22.88 5.26
C TYR A 132 -7.53 -23.73 5.55
N SER A 133 -7.04 -24.44 4.55
CA SER A 133 -5.89 -25.35 4.69
C SER A 133 -4.55 -24.63 4.51
N HIS A 134 -4.54 -23.43 3.94
CA HIS A 134 -3.34 -22.64 3.72
C HIS A 134 -3.62 -21.14 3.83
N ALA A 135 -2.59 -20.36 4.18
CA ALA A 135 -2.68 -18.90 4.21
C ALA A 135 -1.33 -18.24 3.96
N GLY A 136 -1.38 -16.96 3.62
CA GLY A 136 -0.22 -16.10 3.46
C GLY A 136 -0.55 -14.66 3.86
N ILE A 137 0.45 -13.80 3.79
CA ILE A 137 0.38 -12.38 4.08
C ILE A 137 0.42 -11.61 2.76
N TYR A 138 -0.61 -10.86 2.46
CA TYR A 138 -0.65 -10.00 1.27
C TYR A 138 0.34 -8.85 1.41
N VAL A 139 1.11 -8.59 0.34
CA VAL A 139 2.17 -7.57 0.35
C VAL A 139 1.99 -6.51 -0.74
N GLY A 140 0.83 -6.48 -1.37
CA GLY A 140 0.52 -5.54 -2.45
C GLY A 140 0.74 -6.12 -3.85
N GLN A 141 0.19 -5.41 -4.86
CA GLN A 141 0.34 -5.74 -6.28
C GLN A 141 -0.07 -7.19 -6.65
N GLY A 142 -1.15 -7.69 -6.05
CA GLY A 142 -1.61 -9.07 -6.27
C GLY A 142 -0.72 -10.16 -5.68
N ARG A 143 0.30 -9.80 -4.86
CA ARG A 143 1.31 -10.73 -4.33
C ARG A 143 1.12 -11.02 -2.85
N PHE A 144 1.51 -12.20 -2.44
CA PHE A 144 1.51 -12.62 -1.05
C PHE A 144 2.77 -13.43 -0.70
N VAL A 145 3.16 -13.39 0.56
CA VAL A 145 4.27 -14.18 1.11
C VAL A 145 3.71 -15.32 1.92
N HIS A 146 4.24 -16.51 1.73
CA HIS A 146 3.84 -17.71 2.45
C HIS A 146 4.99 -18.71 2.62
N ALA A 147 4.83 -19.70 3.52
CA ALA A 147 5.68 -20.87 3.63
C ALA A 147 4.93 -22.08 3.05
N PRO A 148 5.31 -22.58 1.85
CA PRO A 148 4.43 -23.46 1.05
C PRO A 148 4.33 -24.89 1.55
N SER A 149 5.44 -25.63 1.67
CA SER A 149 5.48 -27.03 2.03
C SER A 149 6.93 -27.51 2.25
N ALA A 150 7.09 -28.76 2.72
CA ALA A 150 8.39 -29.37 2.95
C ALA A 150 9.29 -29.30 1.69
N GLY A 151 10.57 -29.05 1.90
CA GLY A 151 11.57 -28.89 0.82
C GLY A 151 11.55 -27.52 0.13
N GLY A 152 10.61 -26.64 0.50
CA GLY A 152 10.55 -25.27 -0.02
C GLY A 152 11.10 -24.23 0.95
N THR A 153 10.98 -22.97 0.55
CA THR A 153 11.32 -21.81 1.37
C THR A 153 10.14 -20.87 1.44
N VAL A 154 10.11 -19.94 2.40
CA VAL A 154 9.24 -18.77 2.37
C VAL A 154 9.43 -18.06 1.04
N ARG A 155 8.35 -17.77 0.35
CA ARG A 155 8.42 -17.18 -0.99
C ARG A 155 7.25 -16.25 -1.29
N LEU A 156 7.46 -15.45 -2.34
CA LEU A 156 6.48 -14.54 -2.89
C LEU A 156 5.75 -15.20 -4.06
N GLU A 157 4.42 -15.12 -4.08
CA GLU A 157 3.56 -15.68 -5.13
C GLU A 157 2.51 -14.68 -5.58
N GLN A 158 1.97 -14.87 -6.79
CA GLN A 158 0.86 -14.10 -7.34
C GLN A 158 -0.46 -14.79 -7.01
N ILE A 159 -1.43 -14.05 -6.44
CA ILE A 159 -2.77 -14.60 -6.15
C ILE A 159 -3.48 -15.01 -7.45
N GLU A 160 -3.30 -14.22 -8.52
CA GLU A 160 -3.94 -14.43 -9.83
C GLU A 160 -3.31 -15.55 -10.66
N SER A 161 -2.20 -16.15 -10.21
CA SER A 161 -1.65 -17.31 -10.92
C SER A 161 -2.67 -18.45 -10.93
N PRO A 162 -2.72 -19.29 -11.98
CA PRO A 162 -3.78 -20.30 -12.14
C PRO A 162 -3.94 -21.22 -10.93
N TYR A 163 -2.82 -21.59 -10.28
CA TYR A 163 -2.85 -22.45 -9.09
C TYR A 163 -3.51 -21.77 -7.90
N TRP A 164 -3.12 -20.51 -7.60
CA TRP A 164 -3.61 -19.78 -6.43
C TRP A 164 -4.99 -19.21 -6.64
N ALA A 165 -5.30 -18.67 -7.84
CA ALA A 165 -6.61 -18.14 -8.16
C ALA A 165 -7.73 -19.19 -8.00
N ALA A 166 -7.49 -20.42 -8.46
CA ALA A 166 -8.44 -21.53 -8.31
C ALA A 166 -8.65 -22.00 -6.86
N ARG A 167 -7.78 -21.60 -5.94
CA ARG A 167 -7.77 -22.02 -4.53
C ARG A 167 -8.03 -20.89 -3.55
N PHE A 168 -8.09 -19.66 -4.03
CA PHE A 168 -8.37 -18.50 -3.18
C PHE A 168 -9.73 -18.63 -2.52
N THR A 169 -9.80 -18.39 -1.23
CA THR A 169 -11.02 -18.53 -0.44
C THR A 169 -11.57 -17.17 -0.02
N GLU A 170 -10.74 -16.39 0.65
CA GLU A 170 -11.08 -15.03 1.12
C GLU A 170 -9.83 -14.29 1.59
N ALA A 171 -10.01 -12.99 1.85
CA ALA A 171 -9.02 -12.20 2.56
C ALA A 171 -9.62 -11.60 3.85
N ARG A 172 -8.78 -11.41 4.87
CA ARG A 172 -9.17 -10.83 6.15
C ARG A 172 -8.18 -9.80 6.64
N ARG A 173 -8.72 -8.73 7.20
CA ARG A 173 -7.94 -7.67 7.83
C ARG A 173 -7.97 -7.82 9.33
N LEU A 174 -6.77 -7.91 9.92
CA LEU A 174 -6.59 -7.90 11.37
C LEU A 174 -6.40 -6.45 11.82
N ALA A 175 -7.12 -6.06 12.87
CA ALA A 175 -6.89 -4.78 13.54
C ALA A 175 -6.00 -4.99 14.76
N PRO A 176 -5.15 -4.03 15.12
CA PRO A 176 -4.53 -3.98 16.45
C PRO A 176 -5.62 -4.05 17.53
N GLN A 177 -5.36 -4.82 18.57
CA GLN A 177 -6.25 -4.90 19.74
C GLN A 177 -5.98 -3.75 20.68
#